data_2113072eec06e7df1e0784190e345372
#
_entry.id   2113072eec06e7df1e0784190e345372
#
_cell.length_a   1.000
_cell.length_b   1.000
_cell.length_c   1.000
_cell.angle_alpha   90.00
_cell.angle_beta   90.00
_cell.angle_gamma   90.00
#
_symmetry.space_group_name_H-M   'P 1'
#
loop_
_entity.id
_entity.type
_entity.pdbx_description
1 polymer ?
#
loop_
_entity_poly.entity_id
_entity_poly.type
_entity_poly.pdbx_seq_one_letter_code
_entity_poly.pdbx_strand_id
1 'polypeptide(L)'
;MKFLRGLFTGVMLMGILSSHPARAQAPPSGRVYVIIWFDTEDYILPQSDDAAKRLAVFLTQQGVRATFKIVGEKARVLEQRGRRDVIGALVQHEIGYHSNTHSQHPTPAEYEANLDWASGVEEFDRRERAGFDDVRRILGQTPTCYGQPGSSWAPQSHAALKKWGVNVYLDEAGQVGLDGKPFWYGGLLNIFNTTEGGKLRPNDDWSNLAEAKERFQEFYLRMTSRRDGGIISLYFHPCEFIHREFWDGVNFAHGANPPREEWKLPAMKDPAEGENAFKYFEELVKYMKSFPLVEFVTASQALQLYRDTAQRRTYSTDDLTAIAGQVDPEVSFQTHDDYVLAASEAFLLLNTYVAGVIRKSPPQPIFLDGTPVGPAGPPTGVTPGFSPASDNAVLKDGATFEVPWSQFSRTALDVADFLEKEKQIPNEVWLGSTAIPPESYLVALAHVTSRLLVKAEPPESVEIAPAQLAAGKYVADDSPDLWGWVIFPPGFHAPKLMGLARLQAWTLKPARLQARR
;
A
#
# COMPACT_ATOMS: atom_id res chain seq x y z
N MET A 1 53.77 19.64 81.80
CA MET A 1 53.01 18.82 82.79
C MET A 1 51.58 18.75 82.38
N LYS A 2 51.02 17.56 82.39
CA LYS A 2 49.63 17.14 82.19
C LYS A 2 49.12 16.99 80.74
N PHE A 3 49.02 15.68 80.40
CA PHE A 3 48.33 15.02 79.33
C PHE A 3 46.81 15.30 79.31
N LEU A 4 46.22 15.42 78.14
CA LEU A 4 44.82 14.99 77.94
C LEU A 4 44.68 14.25 76.60
N ARG A 5 44.27 12.99 76.71
CA ARG A 5 43.97 12.09 75.60
C ARG A 5 42.56 12.42 75.07
N GLY A 6 42.44 12.67 73.82
CA GLY A 6 41.14 12.73 73.12
C GLY A 6 40.92 11.45 72.31
N LEU A 7 39.84 10.74 72.62
CA LEU A 7 39.35 9.53 71.98
C LEU A 7 38.64 9.89 70.68
N PHE A 8 39.11 9.42 69.55
CA PHE A 8 38.42 9.51 68.26
C PHE A 8 37.64 8.21 68.05
N THR A 9 36.28 8.30 68.09
CA THR A 9 35.38 7.23 67.75
C THR A 9 35.12 7.29 66.24
N GLY A 10 35.67 6.38 65.45
CA GLY A 10 35.40 6.26 64.03
C GLY A 10 34.04 5.61 63.82
N VAL A 11 33.12 6.32 63.18
CA VAL A 11 31.86 5.80 62.66
C VAL A 11 32.13 5.22 61.25
N MET A 12 32.12 3.90 61.16
CA MET A 12 32.23 3.18 59.89
C MET A 12 30.86 3.21 59.18
N LEU A 13 30.72 4.06 58.17
CA LEU A 13 29.52 4.08 57.30
C LEU A 13 29.59 2.91 56.33
N MET A 14 28.84 1.83 56.60
CA MET A 14 28.65 0.72 55.68
C MET A 14 27.70 1.18 54.57
N GLY A 15 28.25 1.53 53.40
CA GLY A 15 27.48 1.79 52.20
C GLY A 15 26.82 0.49 51.69
N ILE A 16 25.52 0.36 51.84
CA ILE A 16 24.72 -0.68 51.20
C ILE A 16 24.69 -0.38 49.70
N LEU A 17 25.53 -1.02 48.92
CA LEU A 17 25.42 -1.07 47.45
C LEU A 17 24.17 -1.87 47.10
N SER A 18 23.05 -1.18 46.87
CA SER A 18 21.85 -1.79 46.28
C SER A 18 22.17 -2.18 44.84
N SER A 19 22.59 -3.42 44.62
CA SER A 19 22.64 -4.03 43.31
C SER A 19 21.20 -4.17 42.81
N HIS A 20 20.77 -3.23 41.97
CA HIS A 20 19.55 -3.45 41.19
C HIS A 20 19.81 -4.64 40.27
N PRO A 21 19.00 -5.70 40.32
CA PRO A 21 19.13 -6.78 39.34
C PRO A 21 18.90 -6.15 37.96
N ALA A 22 19.88 -6.30 37.07
CA ALA A 22 19.71 -6.00 35.66
C ALA A 22 18.45 -6.74 35.22
N ARG A 23 17.41 -5.98 34.87
CA ARG A 23 16.15 -6.53 34.35
C ARG A 23 16.53 -7.30 33.11
N ALA A 24 16.52 -8.62 33.19
CA ALA A 24 16.75 -9.48 32.05
C ALA A 24 15.78 -9.01 30.95
N GLN A 25 16.30 -8.52 29.85
CA GLN A 25 15.48 -8.20 28.70
C GLN A 25 14.70 -9.46 28.34
N ALA A 26 13.38 -9.32 28.27
CA ALA A 26 12.54 -10.40 27.80
C ALA A 26 13.12 -10.91 26.47
N PRO A 27 13.15 -12.22 26.21
CA PRO A 27 13.69 -12.75 24.97
C PRO A 27 12.96 -12.08 23.78
N PRO A 28 13.66 -11.80 22.66
CA PRO A 28 13.07 -11.20 21.48
C PRO A 28 11.83 -12.00 21.09
N SER A 29 10.68 -11.33 20.97
CA SER A 29 9.37 -11.98 20.82
C SER A 29 8.75 -11.73 19.45
N GLY A 30 9.26 -10.75 18.70
CA GLY A 30 8.73 -10.39 17.38
C GLY A 30 9.19 -11.35 16.29
N ARG A 31 8.27 -11.78 15.42
CA ARG A 31 8.59 -12.59 14.24
C ARG A 31 9.05 -11.71 13.08
N VAL A 32 9.91 -12.26 12.25
CA VAL A 32 10.34 -11.66 10.97
C VAL A 32 9.66 -12.42 9.84
N TYR A 33 8.70 -11.79 9.21
CA TYR A 33 8.07 -12.34 8.02
C TYR A 33 8.89 -11.95 6.80
N VAL A 34 9.13 -12.91 5.91
CA VAL A 34 9.84 -12.67 4.64
C VAL A 34 8.90 -13.05 3.51
N ILE A 35 8.57 -12.07 2.67
CA ILE A 35 7.85 -12.32 1.43
C ILE A 35 8.85 -12.27 0.27
N ILE A 36 9.00 -13.40 -0.44
CA ILE A 36 9.77 -13.47 -1.67
C ILE A 36 8.79 -13.48 -2.83
N TRP A 37 9.01 -12.60 -3.80
CA TRP A 37 8.17 -12.52 -4.95
C TRP A 37 8.97 -12.28 -6.22
N PHE A 38 8.40 -12.69 -7.35
CA PHE A 38 9.03 -12.64 -8.65
C PHE A 38 8.14 -11.97 -9.67
N ASP A 39 8.70 -11.02 -10.42
CA ASP A 39 8.13 -10.52 -11.64
C ASP A 39 8.51 -11.46 -12.77
N THR A 40 7.56 -12.34 -13.13
CA THR A 40 7.76 -13.40 -14.12
C THR A 40 7.23 -12.89 -15.45
N GLU A 41 8.05 -12.11 -16.12
CA GLU A 41 7.62 -11.17 -17.14
C GLU A 41 8.20 -11.42 -18.53
N ASP A 42 9.49 -11.80 -18.65
CA ASP A 42 10.12 -11.99 -19.96
C ASP A 42 9.49 -13.15 -20.75
N TYR A 43 8.73 -12.78 -21.77
CA TYR A 43 8.10 -13.71 -22.70
C TYR A 43 8.85 -13.84 -24.03
N ILE A 44 9.97 -13.11 -24.20
CA ILE A 44 10.77 -13.10 -25.43
C ILE A 44 11.79 -14.24 -25.42
N LEU A 45 12.64 -14.30 -24.38
CA LEU A 45 13.73 -15.28 -24.29
C LEU A 45 13.25 -16.61 -23.70
N PRO A 46 13.32 -17.76 -24.43
CA PRO A 46 12.88 -19.05 -23.91
C PRO A 46 13.62 -19.51 -22.65
N GLN A 47 14.90 -19.15 -22.49
CA GLN A 47 15.71 -19.52 -21.33
C GLN A 47 15.22 -18.89 -20.04
N SER A 48 14.45 -17.78 -20.09
CA SER A 48 13.81 -17.20 -18.91
C SER A 48 12.72 -18.10 -18.33
N ASP A 49 12.14 -19.00 -19.16
CA ASP A 49 11.19 -20.03 -18.69
C ASP A 49 11.91 -21.02 -17.78
N ASP A 50 13.14 -21.45 -18.14
CA ASP A 50 13.96 -22.38 -17.36
C ASP A 50 14.45 -21.74 -16.07
N ALA A 51 14.80 -20.45 -16.09
CA ALA A 51 15.17 -19.70 -14.90
C ALA A 51 14.01 -19.64 -13.89
N ALA A 52 12.81 -19.30 -14.35
CA ALA A 52 11.60 -19.29 -13.49
C ALA A 52 11.33 -20.69 -12.88
N LYS A 53 11.42 -21.74 -13.68
CA LYS A 53 11.28 -23.13 -13.21
C LYS A 53 12.34 -23.48 -12.16
N ARG A 54 13.62 -23.15 -12.39
CA ARG A 54 14.71 -23.45 -11.45
C ARG A 54 14.45 -22.80 -10.08
N LEU A 55 14.09 -21.54 -10.05
CA LEU A 55 13.78 -20.82 -8.82
C LEU A 55 12.57 -21.42 -8.08
N ALA A 56 11.50 -21.73 -8.80
CA ALA A 56 10.31 -22.34 -8.21
C ALA A 56 10.62 -23.74 -7.63
N VAL A 57 11.34 -24.58 -8.37
CA VAL A 57 11.73 -25.93 -7.90
C VAL A 57 12.64 -25.83 -6.67
N PHE A 58 13.64 -24.94 -6.67
CA PHE A 58 14.50 -24.74 -5.52
C PHE A 58 13.70 -24.32 -4.27
N LEU A 59 12.82 -23.34 -4.37
CA LEU A 59 12.01 -22.87 -3.25
C LEU A 59 11.07 -23.96 -2.73
N THR A 60 10.45 -24.74 -3.63
CA THR A 60 9.65 -25.92 -3.24
C THR A 60 10.48 -26.93 -2.46
N GLN A 61 11.70 -27.23 -2.90
CA GLN A 61 12.63 -28.15 -2.20
C GLN A 61 13.04 -27.61 -0.82
N GLN A 62 13.12 -26.27 -0.69
CA GLN A 62 13.37 -25.63 0.60
C GLN A 62 12.12 -25.57 1.50
N GLY A 63 10.95 -25.97 1.04
CA GLY A 63 9.68 -25.79 1.76
C GLY A 63 9.31 -24.32 1.93
N VAL A 64 9.78 -23.45 1.04
CA VAL A 64 9.47 -22.01 0.99
C VAL A 64 8.44 -21.78 -0.10
N ARG A 65 7.32 -21.20 0.25
CA ARG A 65 6.30 -20.78 -0.72
C ARG A 65 6.48 -19.29 -1.03
N ALA A 66 6.75 -18.96 -2.29
CA ALA A 66 6.89 -17.60 -2.80
C ALA A 66 5.65 -17.15 -3.56
N THR A 67 5.64 -15.90 -4.04
CA THR A 67 4.62 -15.35 -4.92
C THR A 67 5.23 -15.07 -6.29
N PHE A 68 4.70 -15.67 -7.35
CA PHE A 68 5.09 -15.39 -8.74
C PHE A 68 4.01 -14.55 -9.40
N LYS A 69 4.32 -13.29 -9.70
CA LYS A 69 3.46 -12.41 -10.47
C LYS A 69 3.72 -12.66 -11.96
N ILE A 70 2.69 -13.07 -12.69
CA ILE A 70 2.83 -13.53 -14.08
C ILE A 70 2.22 -12.50 -15.02
N VAL A 71 2.98 -12.10 -16.04
CA VAL A 71 2.48 -11.31 -17.18
C VAL A 71 1.53 -12.17 -18.02
N GLY A 72 0.40 -11.61 -18.47
CA GLY A 72 -0.57 -12.31 -19.30
C GLY A 72 0.06 -12.92 -20.56
N GLU A 73 0.89 -12.13 -21.28
CA GLU A 73 1.62 -12.63 -22.46
C GLU A 73 2.62 -13.74 -22.10
N LYS A 74 3.28 -13.66 -20.94
CA LYS A 74 4.15 -14.74 -20.46
C LYS A 74 3.38 -16.05 -20.27
N ALA A 75 2.21 -15.99 -19.67
CA ALA A 75 1.36 -17.18 -19.52
C ALA A 75 0.97 -17.78 -20.88
N ARG A 76 0.53 -16.95 -21.84
CA ARG A 76 0.20 -17.39 -23.20
C ARG A 76 1.38 -18.02 -23.91
N VAL A 77 2.56 -17.43 -23.78
CA VAL A 77 3.80 -17.95 -24.38
C VAL A 77 4.22 -19.29 -23.76
N LEU A 78 4.09 -19.47 -22.46
CA LEU A 78 4.33 -20.77 -21.80
C LEU A 78 3.38 -21.85 -22.32
N GLU A 79 2.11 -21.52 -22.52
CA GLU A 79 1.11 -22.45 -23.12
C GLU A 79 1.47 -22.79 -24.57
N GLN A 80 1.80 -21.78 -25.40
CA GLN A 80 2.20 -21.95 -26.81
C GLN A 80 3.47 -22.80 -26.98
N ARG A 81 4.46 -22.60 -26.10
CA ARG A 81 5.70 -23.39 -26.08
C ARG A 81 5.53 -24.77 -25.48
N GLY A 82 4.33 -25.12 -24.98
CA GLY A 82 4.05 -26.40 -24.31
C GLY A 82 4.79 -26.61 -23.00
N ARG A 83 5.20 -25.53 -22.32
CA ARG A 83 6.01 -25.55 -21.10
C ARG A 83 5.19 -25.94 -19.85
N ARG A 84 4.54 -27.10 -19.91
CA ARG A 84 3.80 -27.68 -18.77
C ARG A 84 4.68 -27.93 -17.55
N ASP A 85 5.95 -28.19 -17.78
CA ASP A 85 6.98 -28.37 -16.75
C ASP A 85 7.23 -27.10 -15.95
N VAL A 86 7.26 -25.93 -16.58
CA VAL A 86 7.38 -24.62 -15.95
C VAL A 86 6.09 -24.27 -15.21
N ILE A 87 4.95 -24.38 -15.89
CA ILE A 87 3.63 -24.17 -15.29
C ILE A 87 3.47 -25.03 -14.03
N GLY A 88 3.80 -26.33 -14.11
CA GLY A 88 3.72 -27.26 -12.99
C GLY A 88 4.61 -26.89 -11.80
N ALA A 89 5.78 -26.26 -12.04
CA ALA A 89 6.64 -25.75 -10.98
C ALA A 89 6.08 -24.46 -10.34
N LEU A 90 5.61 -23.51 -11.16
CA LEU A 90 5.07 -22.24 -10.69
C LEU A 90 3.83 -22.39 -9.83
N VAL A 91 2.92 -23.32 -10.17
CA VAL A 91 1.67 -23.52 -9.41
C VAL A 91 1.85 -24.18 -8.04
N GLN A 92 3.07 -24.60 -7.69
CA GLN A 92 3.40 -24.98 -6.30
C GLN A 92 3.50 -23.75 -5.38
N HIS A 93 3.54 -22.56 -5.95
CA HIS A 93 3.64 -21.27 -5.30
C HIS A 93 2.35 -20.46 -5.45
N GLU A 94 2.31 -19.28 -4.88
CA GLU A 94 1.20 -18.36 -5.06
C GLU A 94 1.34 -17.61 -6.39
N ILE A 95 0.26 -17.50 -7.14
CA ILE A 95 0.23 -16.78 -8.40
C ILE A 95 -0.34 -15.38 -8.19
N GLY A 96 0.40 -14.38 -8.65
CA GLY A 96 -0.02 -12.99 -8.80
C GLY A 96 -0.15 -12.59 -10.27
N TYR A 97 -0.61 -11.38 -10.52
CA TYR A 97 -0.78 -10.80 -11.84
C TYR A 97 0.18 -9.62 -12.04
N HIS A 98 0.80 -9.52 -13.22
CA HIS A 98 1.81 -8.51 -13.53
C HIS A 98 1.55 -7.84 -14.90
N SER A 99 0.35 -7.29 -15.07
CA SER A 99 -0.15 -6.72 -16.32
C SER A 99 -0.33 -7.71 -17.49
N ASN A 100 -1.01 -7.25 -18.54
CA ASN A 100 -1.33 -8.09 -19.69
C ASN A 100 -0.14 -8.31 -20.62
N THR A 101 0.55 -7.23 -20.97
CA THR A 101 1.64 -7.25 -21.98
C THR A 101 2.92 -6.56 -21.51
N HIS A 102 2.97 -6.15 -20.24
CA HIS A 102 4.09 -5.51 -19.58
C HIS A 102 4.57 -4.25 -20.34
N SER A 103 5.62 -4.37 -21.14
CA SER A 103 6.34 -3.25 -21.76
C SER A 103 5.79 -2.81 -23.11
N GLN A 104 4.77 -3.51 -23.67
CA GLN A 104 4.14 -3.07 -24.90
C GLN A 104 3.31 -1.81 -24.66
N HIS A 105 3.60 -0.76 -25.43
CA HIS A 105 2.90 0.52 -25.30
C HIS A 105 1.47 0.49 -25.87
N PRO A 106 0.52 1.25 -25.27
CA PRO A 106 0.71 2.02 -24.06
C PRO A 106 0.58 1.17 -22.79
N THR A 107 1.44 1.44 -21.80
CA THR A 107 1.42 0.81 -20.46
C THR A 107 0.38 1.47 -19.55
N PRO A 108 0.06 0.92 -18.36
CA PRO A 108 -0.97 1.46 -17.48
C PRO A 108 -0.88 2.96 -17.21
N ALA A 109 0.26 3.49 -16.80
CA ALA A 109 0.41 4.93 -16.58
C ALA A 109 0.21 5.75 -17.84
N GLU A 110 0.61 5.24 -19.01
CA GLU A 110 0.46 5.97 -20.28
C GLU A 110 -1.00 6.08 -20.71
N TYR A 111 -1.76 4.97 -20.67
CA TYR A 111 -3.16 5.02 -21.12
C TYR A 111 -4.09 5.66 -20.08
N GLU A 112 -3.71 5.69 -18.81
CA GLU A 112 -4.50 6.33 -17.75
C GLU A 112 -4.12 7.80 -17.50
N ALA A 113 -2.96 8.27 -17.98
CA ALA A 113 -2.38 9.58 -17.66
C ALA A 113 -3.37 10.76 -17.78
N ASN A 114 -4.26 10.71 -18.76
CA ASN A 114 -5.20 11.79 -19.09
C ASN A 114 -6.68 11.44 -18.84
N LEU A 115 -6.96 10.25 -18.33
CA LEU A 115 -8.33 9.83 -18.04
C LEU A 115 -8.81 10.38 -16.69
N ASP A 116 -10.14 10.53 -16.55
CA ASP A 116 -10.74 10.72 -15.24
C ASP A 116 -10.80 9.41 -14.45
N TRP A 117 -11.27 9.49 -13.21
CA TRP A 117 -11.31 8.31 -12.33
C TRP A 117 -12.11 7.15 -12.92
N ALA A 118 -13.34 7.41 -13.34
CA ALA A 118 -14.26 6.37 -13.82
C ALA A 118 -13.76 5.76 -15.14
N SER A 119 -13.41 6.62 -16.11
CA SER A 119 -12.88 6.19 -17.42
C SER A 119 -11.56 5.42 -17.27
N GLY A 120 -10.68 5.82 -16.34
CA GLY A 120 -9.43 5.11 -16.07
C GLY A 120 -9.68 3.71 -15.50
N VAL A 121 -10.59 3.57 -14.53
CA VAL A 121 -10.97 2.26 -13.98
C VAL A 121 -11.52 1.33 -15.07
N GLU A 122 -12.36 1.85 -15.96
CA GLU A 122 -12.92 1.09 -17.08
C GLU A 122 -11.85 0.73 -18.13
N GLU A 123 -10.94 1.64 -18.44
CA GLU A 123 -9.87 1.41 -19.40
C GLU A 123 -8.86 0.38 -18.89
N PHE A 124 -8.53 0.41 -17.59
CA PHE A 124 -7.71 -0.63 -16.97
C PHE A 124 -8.40 -1.99 -17.06
N ASP A 125 -9.68 -2.08 -16.67
CA ASP A 125 -10.44 -3.33 -16.77
C ASP A 125 -10.45 -3.85 -18.21
N ARG A 126 -10.70 -3.01 -19.18
CA ARG A 126 -10.76 -3.35 -20.60
C ARG A 126 -9.44 -3.89 -21.16
N ARG A 127 -8.30 -3.29 -20.75
CA ARG A 127 -6.96 -3.68 -21.27
C ARG A 127 -6.36 -4.88 -20.54
N GLU A 128 -6.58 -4.94 -19.24
CA GLU A 128 -5.86 -5.86 -18.37
C GLU A 128 -6.64 -7.15 -18.07
N ARG A 129 -7.98 -7.12 -18.16
CA ARG A 129 -8.84 -8.25 -17.80
C ARG A 129 -8.53 -9.52 -18.57
N ALA A 130 -8.28 -9.44 -19.85
CA ALA A 130 -7.95 -10.61 -20.68
C ALA A 130 -6.67 -11.29 -20.20
N GLY A 131 -5.62 -10.52 -19.84
CA GLY A 131 -4.37 -11.06 -19.30
C GLY A 131 -4.58 -11.74 -17.94
N PHE A 132 -5.36 -11.12 -17.05
CA PHE A 132 -5.72 -11.71 -15.76
C PHE A 132 -6.46 -13.05 -15.91
N ASP A 133 -7.44 -13.11 -16.81
CA ASP A 133 -8.22 -14.32 -17.08
C ASP A 133 -7.35 -15.40 -17.74
N ASP A 134 -6.40 -15.05 -18.63
CA ASP A 134 -5.45 -16.01 -19.21
C ASP A 134 -4.50 -16.57 -18.15
N VAL A 135 -3.95 -15.75 -17.25
CA VAL A 135 -3.12 -16.23 -16.13
C VAL A 135 -3.95 -17.22 -15.29
N ARG A 136 -5.18 -16.86 -14.92
CA ARG A 136 -6.06 -17.74 -14.14
C ARG A 136 -6.33 -19.05 -14.85
N ARG A 137 -6.63 -19.02 -16.14
CA ARG A 137 -6.95 -20.21 -16.95
C ARG A 137 -5.74 -21.12 -17.12
N ILE A 138 -4.58 -20.55 -17.48
CA ILE A 138 -3.38 -21.31 -17.85
C ILE A 138 -2.69 -21.88 -16.60
N LEU A 139 -2.58 -21.10 -15.53
CA LEU A 139 -1.96 -21.55 -14.27
C LEU A 139 -2.95 -22.29 -13.35
N GLY A 140 -4.26 -22.25 -13.63
CA GLY A 140 -5.27 -22.93 -12.81
C GLY A 140 -5.46 -22.33 -11.41
N GLN A 141 -4.89 -21.13 -11.15
CA GLN A 141 -5.03 -20.40 -9.89
C GLN A 141 -5.52 -18.98 -10.19
N THR A 142 -6.43 -18.46 -9.38
CA THR A 142 -6.82 -17.05 -9.45
C THR A 142 -5.69 -16.20 -8.85
N PRO A 143 -5.15 -15.20 -9.58
CA PRO A 143 -4.14 -14.31 -9.02
C PRO A 143 -4.63 -13.59 -7.77
N THR A 144 -3.81 -13.60 -6.72
CA THR A 144 -4.16 -13.07 -5.38
C THR A 144 -3.62 -11.67 -5.13
N CYS A 145 -2.61 -11.26 -5.90
CA CYS A 145 -1.99 -9.95 -5.83
C CYS A 145 -1.70 -9.43 -7.24
N TYR A 146 -1.41 -8.15 -7.28
CA TYR A 146 -1.00 -7.44 -8.49
C TYR A 146 0.28 -6.66 -8.22
N GLY A 147 1.09 -6.45 -9.26
CA GLY A 147 2.16 -5.47 -9.34
C GLY A 147 2.17 -4.82 -10.72
N GLN A 148 2.46 -3.53 -10.79
CA GLN A 148 2.54 -2.81 -12.05
C GLN A 148 3.80 -3.19 -12.83
N PRO A 149 3.81 -3.03 -14.17
CA PRO A 149 5.02 -3.19 -14.95
C PRO A 149 5.95 -1.98 -14.73
N GLY A 150 7.19 -2.24 -14.30
CA GLY A 150 8.16 -1.20 -13.99
C GLY A 150 7.58 -0.11 -13.09
N SER A 151 7.77 1.17 -13.41
CA SER A 151 7.15 2.28 -12.68
C SER A 151 5.80 2.75 -13.25
N SER A 152 5.15 1.94 -14.10
CA SER A 152 3.87 2.30 -14.74
C SER A 152 2.67 2.08 -13.81
N TRP A 153 2.64 2.87 -12.73
CA TRP A 153 1.63 2.85 -11.69
C TRP A 153 0.48 3.83 -11.96
N ALA A 154 -0.74 3.46 -11.56
CA ALA A 154 -1.90 4.35 -11.61
C ALA A 154 -2.89 4.04 -10.47
N PRO A 155 -3.51 5.06 -9.84
CA PRO A 155 -4.42 4.86 -8.71
C PRO A 155 -5.74 4.18 -9.10
N GLN A 156 -6.21 4.36 -10.34
CA GLN A 156 -7.44 3.78 -10.86
C GLN A 156 -7.38 2.25 -10.91
N SER A 157 -6.19 1.68 -11.11
CA SER A 157 -5.96 0.23 -11.09
C SER A 157 -6.47 -0.44 -9.81
N HIS A 158 -6.35 0.23 -8.64
CA HIS A 158 -6.79 -0.30 -7.35
C HIS A 158 -8.28 -0.64 -7.35
N ALA A 159 -9.11 0.24 -7.92
CA ALA A 159 -10.56 0.03 -7.97
C ALA A 159 -10.94 -1.14 -8.89
N ALA A 160 -10.27 -1.30 -10.03
CA ALA A 160 -10.48 -2.42 -10.93
C ALA A 160 -10.03 -3.75 -10.30
N LEU A 161 -8.83 -3.77 -9.71
CA LEU A 161 -8.27 -4.94 -9.03
C LEU A 161 -9.18 -5.42 -7.88
N LYS A 162 -9.72 -4.49 -7.09
CA LYS A 162 -10.66 -4.81 -6.03
C LYS A 162 -11.93 -5.49 -6.56
N LYS A 163 -12.47 -5.03 -7.70
CA LYS A 163 -13.61 -5.68 -8.38
C LYS A 163 -13.27 -7.10 -8.83
N TRP A 164 -12.01 -7.40 -9.13
CA TRP A 164 -11.55 -8.76 -9.51
C TRP A 164 -11.29 -9.67 -8.30
N GLY A 165 -11.36 -9.15 -7.08
CA GLY A 165 -11.05 -9.87 -5.85
C GLY A 165 -9.55 -9.90 -5.51
N VAL A 166 -8.73 -9.09 -6.18
CA VAL A 166 -7.33 -8.87 -5.84
C VAL A 166 -7.27 -7.88 -4.68
N ASN A 167 -6.66 -8.28 -3.57
CA ASN A 167 -6.67 -7.48 -2.34
C ASN A 167 -5.27 -7.05 -1.87
N VAL A 168 -4.22 -7.43 -2.60
CA VAL A 168 -2.83 -7.05 -2.29
C VAL A 168 -2.20 -6.42 -3.53
N TYR A 169 -1.60 -5.26 -3.33
CA TYR A 169 -0.71 -4.64 -4.30
C TYR A 169 0.73 -4.84 -3.79
N LEU A 170 1.50 -5.65 -4.49
CA LEU A 170 2.84 -6.09 -4.10
C LEU A 170 3.84 -5.69 -5.16
N ASP A 171 4.59 -4.62 -4.93
CA ASP A 171 5.56 -4.12 -5.90
C ASP A 171 6.54 -3.09 -5.29
N GLU A 172 7.36 -2.48 -6.12
CA GLU A 172 8.05 -1.22 -5.84
C GLU A 172 7.27 -0.06 -6.46
N ALA A 173 6.93 0.95 -5.67
CA ALA A 173 6.26 2.15 -6.17
C ALA A 173 6.73 3.38 -5.38
N GLY A 174 7.08 4.44 -6.10
CA GLY A 174 7.47 5.75 -5.52
C GLY A 174 6.30 6.73 -5.42
N GLN A 175 5.16 6.42 -6.05
CA GLN A 175 4.03 7.33 -6.18
C GLN A 175 3.26 7.54 -4.88
N VAL A 176 3.15 6.51 -4.06
CA VAL A 176 2.53 6.58 -2.74
C VAL A 176 3.29 5.70 -1.75
N GLY A 177 3.45 6.14 -0.50
CA GLY A 177 4.17 5.35 0.50
C GLY A 177 3.93 5.86 1.92
N LEU A 178 4.07 5.00 2.90
CA LEU A 178 3.91 5.31 4.31
C LEU A 178 5.13 4.80 5.11
N ASP A 179 6.18 5.60 5.13
CA ASP A 179 7.42 5.35 5.90
C ASP A 179 8.05 3.97 5.66
N GLY A 180 7.94 3.45 4.42
CA GLY A 180 8.47 2.13 4.04
C GLY A 180 7.80 0.96 4.77
N LYS A 181 6.57 1.11 5.21
CA LYS A 181 5.77 0.07 5.88
C LYS A 181 4.56 -0.30 5.03
N PRO A 182 3.99 -1.49 5.20
CA PRO A 182 2.73 -1.83 4.58
C PRO A 182 1.61 -0.87 5.01
N PHE A 183 0.72 -0.56 4.07
CA PHE A 183 -0.37 0.38 4.28
C PHE A 183 -1.61 0.00 3.45
N TRP A 184 -2.75 0.51 3.84
CA TRP A 184 -3.99 0.42 3.06
C TRP A 184 -4.13 1.67 2.21
N TYR A 185 -4.43 1.49 0.93
CA TYR A 185 -4.70 2.55 -0.03
C TYR A 185 -5.54 1.99 -1.18
N GLY A 186 -6.53 2.73 -1.64
CA GLY A 186 -7.47 2.25 -2.66
C GLY A 186 -8.25 0.99 -2.24
N GLY A 187 -8.28 0.69 -0.94
CA GLY A 187 -8.92 -0.50 -0.38
C GLY A 187 -8.14 -1.80 -0.55
N LEU A 188 -6.87 -1.74 -0.97
CA LEU A 188 -5.92 -2.86 -1.06
C LEU A 188 -4.84 -2.71 0.02
N LEU A 189 -4.30 -3.84 0.47
CA LEU A 189 -3.04 -3.88 1.21
C LEU A 189 -1.90 -3.63 0.23
N ASN A 190 -1.17 -2.52 0.42
CA ASN A 190 -0.02 -2.17 -0.39
C ASN A 190 1.26 -2.52 0.37
N ILE A 191 2.12 -3.32 -0.24
CA ILE A 191 3.44 -3.70 0.28
C ILE A 191 4.45 -3.16 -0.72
N PHE A 192 4.77 -1.87 -0.57
CA PHE A 192 5.67 -1.14 -1.46
C PHE A 192 7.00 -0.89 -0.75
N ASN A 193 8.10 -1.06 -1.48
CA ASN A 193 9.44 -0.60 -1.12
C ASN A 193 9.75 -0.74 0.39
N THR A 194 9.39 -1.89 0.97
CA THR A 194 9.76 -2.10 2.37
C THR A 194 11.27 -2.02 2.47
N THR A 195 11.74 -1.00 3.14
CA THR A 195 13.10 -0.45 3.09
C THR A 195 14.22 -1.47 3.27
N GLU A 196 13.95 -2.56 3.91
CA GLU A 196 14.91 -3.62 4.16
C GLU A 196 15.08 -4.57 2.96
N GLY A 197 14.00 -4.85 2.23
CA GLY A 197 14.02 -5.80 1.11
C GLY A 197 14.96 -5.37 0.00
N GLY A 198 14.87 -4.12 -0.45
CA GLY A 198 15.72 -3.58 -1.52
C GLY A 198 17.21 -3.61 -1.19
N LYS A 199 17.58 -3.53 0.08
CA LYS A 199 18.99 -3.59 0.50
C LYS A 199 19.60 -4.99 0.51
N LEU A 200 18.78 -6.03 0.34
CA LEU A 200 19.23 -7.42 0.27
C LEU A 200 19.39 -7.89 -1.19
N ARG A 201 18.94 -7.09 -2.15
CA ARG A 201 19.15 -7.39 -3.58
C ARG A 201 20.59 -7.08 -3.98
N PRO A 202 21.14 -7.87 -4.91
CA PRO A 202 22.51 -7.68 -5.38
C PRO A 202 22.73 -6.45 -6.27
N ASN A 203 21.66 -5.79 -6.79
CA ASN A 203 21.76 -4.69 -7.75
C ASN A 203 22.78 -4.97 -8.86
N ASP A 204 22.66 -6.12 -9.51
CA ASP A 204 23.56 -6.67 -10.54
C ASP A 204 24.96 -7.10 -10.05
N ASP A 205 25.30 -6.89 -8.79
CA ASP A 205 26.53 -7.39 -8.18
C ASP A 205 26.28 -8.66 -7.35
N TRP A 206 26.21 -9.79 -7.99
CA TRP A 206 26.00 -11.09 -7.38
C TRP A 206 27.21 -11.60 -6.56
N SER A 207 28.22 -10.76 -6.31
CA SER A 207 29.38 -11.09 -5.48
C SER A 207 29.18 -10.75 -4.00
N ASN A 208 28.24 -9.87 -3.65
CA ASN A 208 28.08 -9.30 -2.31
C ASN A 208 27.21 -10.13 -1.34
N LEU A 209 27.22 -11.44 -1.44
CA LEU A 209 26.44 -12.32 -0.57
C LEU A 209 26.75 -12.12 0.93
N ALA A 210 28.01 -11.89 1.27
CA ALA A 210 28.40 -11.66 2.68
C ALA A 210 27.73 -10.42 3.26
N GLU A 211 27.74 -9.33 2.52
CA GLU A 211 27.08 -8.08 2.92
C GLU A 211 25.55 -8.24 3.04
N ALA A 212 24.91 -8.95 2.10
CA ALA A 212 23.48 -9.24 2.19
C ALA A 212 23.13 -10.07 3.46
N LYS A 213 23.98 -11.04 3.83
CA LYS A 213 23.81 -11.83 5.04
C LYS A 213 23.97 -10.98 6.32
N GLU A 214 24.95 -10.09 6.37
CA GLU A 214 25.15 -9.15 7.49
C GLU A 214 23.96 -8.20 7.63
N ARG A 215 23.52 -7.57 6.54
CA ARG A 215 22.34 -6.70 6.53
C ARG A 215 21.07 -7.43 6.99
N PHE A 216 20.86 -8.65 6.50
CA PHE A 216 19.72 -9.44 6.96
C PHE A 216 19.78 -9.69 8.47
N GLN A 217 20.95 -10.02 9.02
CA GLN A 217 21.12 -10.22 10.46
C GLN A 217 20.80 -8.94 11.26
N GLU A 218 21.23 -7.77 10.79
CA GLU A 218 20.88 -6.49 11.41
C GLU A 218 19.37 -6.27 11.42
N PHE A 219 18.69 -6.50 10.30
CA PHE A 219 17.23 -6.38 10.20
C PHE A 219 16.52 -7.38 11.12
N TYR A 220 16.97 -8.62 11.14
CA TYR A 220 16.44 -9.64 12.01
C TYR A 220 16.52 -9.22 13.49
N LEU A 221 17.69 -8.78 13.97
CA LEU A 221 17.87 -8.32 15.33
C LEU A 221 16.98 -7.11 15.67
N ARG A 222 16.91 -6.15 14.77
CA ARG A 222 16.06 -4.96 14.95
C ARG A 222 14.56 -5.30 14.97
N MET A 223 14.10 -6.20 14.12
CA MET A 223 12.69 -6.61 14.08
C MET A 223 12.31 -7.48 15.27
N THR A 224 13.15 -8.43 15.64
CA THR A 224 12.89 -9.31 16.79
C THR A 224 12.95 -8.59 18.14
N SER A 225 13.64 -7.45 18.23
CA SER A 225 13.62 -6.59 19.42
C SER A 225 12.29 -5.84 19.61
N ARG A 226 11.44 -5.76 18.58
CA ARG A 226 10.11 -5.16 18.63
C ARG A 226 9.07 -6.22 18.98
N ARG A 227 8.06 -5.85 19.76
CA ARG A 227 6.96 -6.75 20.10
C ARG A 227 6.22 -7.27 18.87
N ASP A 228 6.03 -6.41 17.89
CA ASP A 228 5.22 -6.69 16.70
C ASP A 228 6.03 -7.35 15.58
N GLY A 229 7.38 -7.41 15.69
CA GLY A 229 8.22 -7.94 14.63
C GLY A 229 8.26 -7.04 13.40
N GLY A 230 8.20 -7.65 12.22
CA GLY A 230 8.18 -6.92 10.95
C GLY A 230 8.09 -7.82 9.73
N ILE A 231 8.01 -7.20 8.55
CA ILE A 231 8.03 -7.89 7.25
C ILE A 231 9.19 -7.36 6.40
N ILE A 232 9.87 -8.27 5.71
CA ILE A 232 10.85 -7.99 4.65
C ILE A 232 10.20 -8.39 3.33
N SER A 233 10.09 -7.47 2.40
CA SER A 233 9.63 -7.72 1.03
C SER A 233 10.84 -7.78 0.11
N LEU A 234 11.07 -8.91 -0.51
CA LEU A 234 12.23 -9.19 -1.35
C LEU A 234 11.80 -9.71 -2.71
N TYR A 235 12.18 -9.01 -3.77
CA TYR A 235 11.78 -9.38 -5.11
C TYR A 235 12.95 -9.66 -6.03
N PHE A 236 12.67 -10.43 -7.08
CA PHE A 236 13.57 -10.73 -8.17
C PHE A 236 12.79 -10.91 -9.48
N HIS A 237 13.49 -10.82 -10.60
CA HIS A 237 12.99 -11.23 -11.90
C HIS A 237 13.69 -12.53 -12.31
N PRO A 238 12.98 -13.59 -12.68
CA PRO A 238 13.67 -14.81 -13.15
C PRO A 238 14.66 -14.55 -14.29
N CYS A 239 14.37 -13.59 -15.15
CA CYS A 239 15.25 -13.23 -16.27
C CYS A 239 16.55 -12.56 -15.82
N GLU A 240 16.59 -11.82 -14.72
CA GLU A 240 17.82 -11.14 -14.26
C GLU A 240 18.94 -12.11 -13.86
N PHE A 241 18.62 -13.37 -13.57
CA PHE A 241 19.62 -14.40 -13.27
C PHE A 241 20.43 -14.81 -14.50
N ILE A 242 19.89 -14.59 -15.70
CA ILE A 242 20.49 -15.04 -16.94
C ILE A 242 20.72 -13.91 -17.97
N HIS A 243 20.08 -12.76 -17.80
CA HIS A 243 20.24 -11.61 -18.69
C HIS A 243 21.46 -10.76 -18.29
N ARG A 244 22.19 -10.28 -19.31
CA ARG A 244 23.17 -9.20 -19.18
C ARG A 244 22.51 -7.83 -19.43
N GLU A 245 21.56 -7.77 -20.34
CA GLU A 245 20.71 -6.62 -20.62
C GLU A 245 19.27 -6.98 -20.31
N PHE A 246 18.57 -6.08 -19.64
CA PHE A 246 17.18 -6.35 -19.27
C PHE A 246 16.28 -6.37 -20.52
N TRP A 247 15.45 -7.38 -20.65
CA TRP A 247 14.74 -7.77 -21.86
C TRP A 247 13.83 -6.68 -22.46
N ASP A 248 13.18 -5.87 -21.61
CA ASP A 248 12.24 -4.84 -22.04
C ASP A 248 12.95 -3.64 -22.67
N GLY A 249 14.06 -3.19 -22.10
CA GLY A 249 14.87 -2.11 -22.64
C GLY A 249 15.44 -2.39 -24.03
N VAL A 250 15.63 -3.67 -24.39
CA VAL A 250 16.12 -4.05 -25.72
C VAL A 250 15.12 -3.76 -26.83
N ASN A 251 13.81 -3.86 -26.53
CA ASN A 251 12.77 -3.75 -27.55
C ASN A 251 11.85 -2.54 -27.37
N PHE A 252 11.63 -2.09 -26.13
CA PHE A 252 10.58 -1.14 -25.81
C PHE A 252 11.11 0.19 -25.25
N ALA A 253 12.43 0.39 -25.21
CA ALA A 253 13.03 1.61 -24.69
C ALA A 253 12.52 2.87 -25.39
N HIS A 254 12.29 3.93 -24.58
CA HIS A 254 11.97 5.28 -25.05
C HIS A 254 10.70 5.37 -25.92
N GLY A 255 9.69 4.56 -25.64
CA GLY A 255 8.43 4.55 -26.39
C GLY A 255 8.45 3.67 -27.66
N ALA A 256 9.52 2.92 -27.89
CA ALA A 256 9.57 1.97 -28.99
C ALA A 256 8.54 0.84 -28.78
N ASN A 257 7.83 0.49 -29.86
CA ASN A 257 6.86 -0.60 -29.84
C ASN A 257 6.91 -1.39 -31.14
N PRO A 258 8.04 -2.08 -31.40
CA PRO A 258 8.23 -2.81 -32.68
C PRO A 258 7.24 -3.98 -32.80
N PRO A 259 6.86 -4.37 -34.01
CA PRO A 259 6.07 -5.57 -34.21
C PRO A 259 6.84 -6.82 -33.76
N ARG A 260 6.12 -7.88 -33.43
CA ARG A 260 6.67 -9.08 -32.79
C ARG A 260 7.81 -9.76 -33.58
N GLU A 261 7.72 -9.74 -34.87
CA GLU A 261 8.73 -10.30 -35.80
C GLU A 261 10.06 -9.53 -35.79
N GLU A 262 10.09 -8.32 -35.26
CA GLU A 262 11.30 -7.50 -35.14
C GLU A 262 11.93 -7.57 -33.74
N TRP A 263 11.32 -8.29 -32.78
CA TRP A 263 11.83 -8.39 -31.43
C TRP A 263 13.19 -9.05 -31.38
N LYS A 264 14.10 -8.41 -30.63
CA LYS A 264 15.48 -8.89 -30.44
C LYS A 264 15.56 -9.66 -29.13
N LEU A 265 16.35 -10.73 -29.14
CA LEU A 265 16.66 -11.44 -27.91
C LEU A 265 17.63 -10.61 -27.07
N PRO A 266 17.40 -10.49 -25.75
CA PRO A 266 18.33 -9.83 -24.84
C PRO A 266 19.64 -10.62 -24.74
N ALA A 267 20.76 -9.91 -24.54
CA ALA A 267 22.06 -10.55 -24.31
C ALA A 267 22.05 -11.35 -23.01
N MET A 268 22.58 -12.58 -23.09
CA MET A 268 22.67 -13.46 -21.92
C MET A 268 23.99 -13.28 -21.18
N LYS A 269 23.98 -13.53 -19.87
CA LYS A 269 25.17 -13.71 -19.03
C LYS A 269 25.95 -14.96 -19.48
N ASP A 270 27.26 -14.97 -19.21
CA ASP A 270 28.01 -16.20 -19.32
C ASP A 270 27.46 -17.26 -18.34
N PRO A 271 27.52 -18.56 -18.68
CA PRO A 271 26.97 -19.61 -17.83
C PRO A 271 27.49 -19.56 -16.38
N ALA A 272 28.75 -19.18 -16.16
CA ALA A 272 29.33 -19.05 -14.82
C ALA A 272 28.75 -17.86 -14.04
N GLU A 273 28.49 -16.73 -14.70
CA GLU A 273 27.82 -15.56 -14.09
C GLU A 273 26.38 -15.89 -13.70
N GLY A 274 25.63 -16.54 -14.59
CA GLY A 274 24.28 -17.00 -14.29
C GLY A 274 24.24 -17.97 -13.11
N GLU A 275 25.17 -18.94 -13.07
CA GLU A 275 25.25 -19.89 -11.96
C GLU A 275 25.60 -19.20 -10.62
N ASN A 276 26.42 -18.15 -10.62
CA ASN A 276 26.70 -17.35 -9.44
C ASN A 276 25.45 -16.60 -8.95
N ALA A 277 24.62 -16.08 -9.85
CA ALA A 277 23.36 -15.45 -9.50
C ALA A 277 22.41 -16.43 -8.79
N PHE A 278 22.24 -17.63 -9.33
CA PHE A 278 21.43 -18.66 -8.68
C PHE A 278 22.00 -19.07 -7.32
N LYS A 279 23.32 -19.28 -7.20
CA LYS A 279 23.97 -19.60 -5.92
C LYS A 279 23.77 -18.52 -4.87
N TYR A 280 23.92 -17.25 -5.26
CA TYR A 280 23.65 -16.12 -4.37
C TYR A 280 22.25 -16.24 -3.76
N PHE A 281 21.23 -16.36 -4.60
CA PHE A 281 19.85 -16.47 -4.17
C PHE A 281 19.63 -17.70 -3.28
N GLU A 282 20.11 -18.87 -3.70
CA GLU A 282 19.95 -20.11 -2.96
C GLU A 282 20.57 -20.04 -1.56
N GLU A 283 21.78 -19.50 -1.45
CA GLU A 283 22.49 -19.33 -0.19
C GLU A 283 21.84 -18.27 0.71
N LEU A 284 21.33 -17.17 0.13
CA LEU A 284 20.62 -16.15 0.90
C LEU A 284 19.31 -16.73 1.49
N VAL A 285 18.53 -17.47 0.70
CA VAL A 285 17.30 -18.14 1.18
C VAL A 285 17.60 -19.13 2.30
N LYS A 286 18.61 -20.01 2.13
CA LYS A 286 19.04 -20.96 3.16
C LYS A 286 19.48 -20.25 4.43
N TYR A 287 20.23 -19.14 4.29
CA TYR A 287 20.67 -18.33 5.42
C TYR A 287 19.49 -17.72 6.18
N MET A 288 18.57 -17.04 5.50
CA MET A 288 17.38 -16.48 6.13
C MET A 288 16.55 -17.55 6.86
N LYS A 289 16.39 -18.72 6.24
CA LYS A 289 15.66 -19.86 6.80
C LYS A 289 16.30 -20.43 8.08
N SER A 290 17.60 -20.23 8.29
CA SER A 290 18.29 -20.72 9.49
C SER A 290 17.94 -19.98 10.79
N PHE A 291 17.26 -18.85 10.70
CA PHE A 291 16.89 -18.04 11.87
C PHE A 291 15.53 -18.48 12.46
N PRO A 292 15.46 -18.70 13.78
CA PRO A 292 14.31 -19.37 14.40
C PRO A 292 13.00 -18.58 14.37
N LEU A 293 13.07 -17.25 14.27
CA LEU A 293 11.88 -16.38 14.24
C LEU A 293 11.53 -15.90 12.83
N VAL A 294 12.15 -16.45 11.80
CA VAL A 294 11.85 -16.18 10.41
C VAL A 294 10.72 -17.08 9.92
N GLU A 295 9.73 -16.48 9.27
CA GLU A 295 8.62 -17.17 8.62
C GLU A 295 8.46 -16.62 7.20
N PHE A 296 8.57 -17.51 6.20
CA PHE A 296 8.29 -17.11 4.81
C PHE A 296 6.79 -17.10 4.57
N VAL A 297 6.31 -16.02 3.95
CA VAL A 297 4.88 -15.78 3.70
C VAL A 297 4.65 -15.38 2.26
N THR A 298 3.45 -15.64 1.75
CA THR A 298 2.98 -15.18 0.44
C THR A 298 2.15 -13.91 0.58
N ALA A 299 1.74 -13.29 -0.54
CA ALA A 299 0.92 -12.09 -0.53
C ALA A 299 -0.41 -12.30 0.22
N SER A 300 -1.10 -13.41 -0.03
CA SER A 300 -2.35 -13.72 0.68
C SER A 300 -2.15 -14.01 2.17
N GLN A 301 -1.02 -14.59 2.55
CA GLN A 301 -0.68 -14.77 3.97
C GLN A 301 -0.32 -13.44 4.63
N ALA A 302 0.40 -12.54 3.93
CA ALA A 302 0.65 -11.18 4.40
C ALA A 302 -0.67 -10.41 4.61
N LEU A 303 -1.66 -10.56 3.73
CA LEU A 303 -2.99 -9.98 3.91
C LEU A 303 -3.66 -10.43 5.23
N GLN A 304 -3.48 -11.69 5.63
CA GLN A 304 -4.01 -12.18 6.92
C GLN A 304 -3.25 -11.60 8.12
N LEU A 305 -1.94 -11.39 7.99
CA LEU A 305 -1.10 -10.77 9.02
C LEU A 305 -1.42 -9.28 9.22
N TYR A 306 -1.74 -8.58 8.15
CA TYR A 306 -2.06 -7.14 8.14
C TYR A 306 -3.56 -6.88 7.98
N ARG A 307 -4.40 -7.80 8.42
CA ARG A 307 -5.85 -7.68 8.31
C ARG A 307 -6.35 -6.31 8.76
N ASP A 308 -7.24 -5.71 7.97
CA ASP A 308 -7.89 -4.45 8.32
C ASP A 308 -8.88 -4.65 9.48
N THR A 309 -8.49 -4.19 10.67
CA THR A 309 -9.28 -4.37 11.89
C THR A 309 -10.40 -3.34 12.03
N ALA A 310 -10.43 -2.30 11.21
CA ALA A 310 -11.54 -1.36 11.16
C ALA A 310 -12.76 -1.94 10.42
N GLN A 311 -12.52 -2.83 9.46
CA GLN A 311 -13.58 -3.42 8.65
C GLN A 311 -14.32 -4.54 9.38
N ARG A 312 -15.62 -4.69 9.06
CA ARG A 312 -16.53 -5.69 9.67
C ARG A 312 -16.62 -5.56 11.18
N ARG A 313 -16.49 -4.34 11.68
CA ARG A 313 -16.62 -3.95 13.08
C ARG A 313 -17.87 -3.09 13.22
N THR A 314 -18.48 -3.15 14.40
CA THR A 314 -19.53 -2.23 14.83
C THR A 314 -18.96 -1.16 15.73
N TYR A 315 -19.41 0.07 15.55
CA TYR A 315 -18.95 1.25 16.27
C TYR A 315 -20.05 1.78 17.19
N SER A 316 -19.75 1.84 18.48
CA SER A 316 -20.63 2.38 19.52
C SER A 316 -20.61 3.91 19.53
N THR A 317 -21.46 4.52 20.35
CA THR A 317 -21.43 5.97 20.62
C THR A 317 -20.10 6.42 21.22
N ASP A 318 -19.46 5.59 22.04
CA ASP A 318 -18.16 5.89 22.64
C ASP A 318 -17.05 5.87 21.55
N ASP A 319 -17.10 4.88 20.63
CA ASP A 319 -16.21 4.86 19.47
C ASP A 319 -16.40 6.13 18.62
N LEU A 320 -17.65 6.52 18.32
CA LEU A 320 -17.94 7.73 17.55
C LEU A 320 -17.48 9.01 18.25
N THR A 321 -17.55 9.06 19.59
CA THR A 321 -17.02 10.17 20.38
C THR A 321 -15.50 10.27 20.22
N ALA A 322 -14.80 9.13 20.31
CA ALA A 322 -13.36 9.08 20.12
C ALA A 322 -12.94 9.46 18.68
N ILE A 323 -13.70 8.97 17.68
CA ILE A 323 -13.45 9.28 16.26
C ILE A 323 -13.65 10.78 16.01
N ALA A 324 -14.79 11.35 16.43
CA ALA A 324 -15.06 12.78 16.25
C ALA A 324 -14.04 13.66 16.97
N GLY A 325 -13.59 13.25 18.16
CA GLY A 325 -12.58 13.97 18.94
C GLY A 325 -11.17 13.95 18.34
N GLN A 326 -10.88 13.07 17.37
CA GLN A 326 -9.60 13.03 16.65
C GLN A 326 -9.63 13.73 15.28
N VAL A 327 -10.78 14.19 14.82
CA VAL A 327 -10.85 14.97 13.57
C VAL A 327 -10.39 16.40 13.86
N ASP A 328 -9.40 16.85 13.11
CA ASP A 328 -8.88 18.21 13.14
C ASP A 328 -8.79 18.79 11.70
N PRO A 329 -8.44 20.06 11.52
CA PRO A 329 -8.31 20.68 10.20
C PRO A 329 -7.25 20.02 9.29
N GLU A 330 -6.29 19.28 9.86
CA GLU A 330 -5.29 18.49 9.14
C GLU A 330 -5.79 17.04 8.93
N VAL A 331 -6.85 16.89 8.13
CA VAL A 331 -7.55 15.62 7.93
C VAL A 331 -6.60 14.49 7.50
N SER A 332 -6.57 13.42 8.28
CA SER A 332 -5.72 12.26 8.03
C SER A 332 -6.37 10.98 8.57
N PHE A 333 -5.66 9.85 8.47
CA PHE A 333 -6.05 8.62 9.14
C PHE A 333 -5.98 8.77 10.67
N GLN A 334 -6.82 8.01 11.36
CA GLN A 334 -6.89 7.99 12.82
C GLN A 334 -6.39 6.66 13.36
N THR A 335 -5.56 6.74 14.40
CA THR A 335 -5.02 5.57 15.08
C THR A 335 -5.68 5.41 16.44
N HIS A 336 -6.40 4.32 16.63
CA HIS A 336 -6.99 3.87 17.88
C HIS A 336 -6.24 2.63 18.41
N ASP A 337 -6.54 2.18 19.61
CA ASP A 337 -5.80 1.09 20.28
C ASP A 337 -5.80 -0.20 19.44
N ASP A 338 -6.95 -0.63 18.93
CA ASP A 338 -7.16 -1.90 18.25
C ASP A 338 -7.50 -1.79 16.76
N TYR A 339 -7.68 -0.57 16.22
CA TYR A 339 -7.96 -0.33 14.80
C TYR A 339 -7.35 0.97 14.28
N VAL A 340 -7.32 1.11 12.97
CA VAL A 340 -6.92 2.33 12.27
C VAL A 340 -7.99 2.66 11.23
N LEU A 341 -8.49 3.89 11.27
CA LEU A 341 -9.47 4.40 10.29
C LEU A 341 -8.79 5.27 9.25
N ALA A 342 -9.15 5.08 7.99
CA ALA A 342 -8.91 6.06 6.96
C ALA A 342 -9.84 7.27 7.13
N ALA A 343 -9.48 8.43 6.59
CA ALA A 343 -10.33 9.62 6.67
C ALA A 343 -11.72 9.37 6.04
N SER A 344 -11.79 8.61 4.93
CA SER A 344 -13.05 8.26 4.29
C SER A 344 -13.95 7.35 5.14
N GLU A 345 -13.36 6.51 5.96
CA GLU A 345 -14.11 5.65 6.89
C GLU A 345 -14.67 6.45 8.07
N ALA A 346 -13.87 7.38 8.62
CA ALA A 346 -14.35 8.31 9.63
C ALA A 346 -15.49 9.20 9.09
N PHE A 347 -15.35 9.70 7.86
CA PHE A 347 -16.40 10.47 7.17
C PHE A 347 -17.69 9.66 7.06
N LEU A 348 -17.62 8.42 6.58
CA LEU A 348 -18.79 7.52 6.46
C LEU A 348 -19.47 7.30 7.82
N LEU A 349 -18.70 6.96 8.86
CA LEU A 349 -19.24 6.66 10.19
C LEU A 349 -19.94 7.86 10.80
N LEU A 350 -19.30 9.03 10.80
CA LEU A 350 -19.86 10.25 11.39
C LEU A 350 -21.08 10.74 10.60
N ASN A 351 -21.05 10.71 9.26
CA ASN A 351 -22.20 11.12 8.44
C ASN A 351 -23.38 10.16 8.62
N THR A 352 -23.12 8.84 8.72
CA THR A 352 -24.17 7.84 8.98
C THR A 352 -24.84 8.08 10.32
N TYR A 353 -24.08 8.42 11.36
CA TYR A 353 -24.63 8.77 12.67
C TYR A 353 -25.53 10.01 12.62
N VAL A 354 -25.01 11.11 12.05
CA VAL A 354 -25.76 12.38 11.96
C VAL A 354 -27.04 12.21 11.13
N ALA A 355 -26.95 11.53 9.97
CA ALA A 355 -28.12 11.23 9.13
C ALA A 355 -29.17 10.38 9.89
N GLY A 356 -28.72 9.39 10.67
CA GLY A 356 -29.58 8.57 11.53
C GLY A 356 -30.32 9.40 12.59
N VAL A 357 -29.63 10.31 13.26
CA VAL A 357 -30.24 11.24 14.23
C VAL A 357 -31.31 12.12 13.56
N ILE A 358 -31.01 12.69 12.38
CA ILE A 358 -31.95 13.54 11.62
C ILE A 358 -33.20 12.73 11.23
N ARG A 359 -33.03 11.48 10.78
CA ARG A 359 -34.13 10.56 10.42
C ARG A 359 -34.88 10.03 11.65
N LYS A 360 -34.49 10.41 12.88
CA LYS A 360 -35.02 9.89 14.16
C LYS A 360 -34.90 8.37 14.27
N SER A 361 -33.93 7.81 13.61
CA SER A 361 -33.57 6.39 13.63
C SER A 361 -32.06 6.29 13.78
N PRO A 362 -31.49 6.72 14.93
CA PRO A 362 -30.05 6.65 15.11
C PRO A 362 -29.59 5.18 15.02
N PRO A 363 -28.60 4.88 14.18
CA PRO A 363 -28.07 3.53 14.05
C PRO A 363 -27.47 3.06 15.38
N GLN A 364 -27.73 1.83 15.71
CA GLN A 364 -27.29 1.20 16.96
C GLN A 364 -26.68 -0.16 16.68
N PRO A 365 -25.44 -0.37 16.94
CA PRO A 365 -24.25 0.40 16.63
C PRO A 365 -24.00 0.43 15.09
N ILE A 366 -23.15 1.32 14.59
CA ILE A 366 -22.89 1.45 13.14
C ILE A 366 -21.91 0.37 12.69
N PHE A 367 -22.30 -0.40 11.68
CA PHE A 367 -21.44 -1.42 11.07
C PHE A 367 -20.67 -0.83 9.89
N LEU A 368 -19.34 -0.96 9.91
CA LEU A 368 -18.49 -0.54 8.80
C LEU A 368 -18.19 -1.73 7.88
N ASP A 369 -18.67 -1.63 6.63
CA ASP A 369 -18.39 -2.59 5.58
C ASP A 369 -17.91 -1.87 4.31
N GLY A 370 -16.62 -1.95 4.06
CA GLY A 370 -15.93 -1.29 2.97
C GLY A 370 -15.42 0.12 3.29
N THR A 371 -14.40 0.53 2.54
CA THR A 371 -13.79 1.85 2.59
C THR A 371 -14.28 2.64 1.40
N PRO A 372 -14.98 3.77 1.58
CA PRO A 372 -15.33 4.65 0.47
C PRO A 372 -14.05 5.10 -0.25
N VAL A 373 -14.07 5.09 -1.58
CA VAL A 373 -12.97 5.66 -2.35
C VAL A 373 -12.92 7.18 -2.14
N GLY A 374 -11.77 7.78 -2.35
CA GLY A 374 -11.61 9.23 -2.30
C GLY A 374 -12.41 9.94 -3.41
N PRO A 375 -12.43 11.28 -3.43
CA PRO A 375 -13.03 12.05 -4.51
C PRO A 375 -12.49 11.61 -5.87
N ALA A 376 -13.36 11.55 -6.88
CA ALA A 376 -12.98 11.15 -8.24
C ALA A 376 -12.40 12.31 -9.08
N GLY A 377 -12.40 13.53 -8.54
CA GLY A 377 -12.12 14.74 -9.32
C GLY A 377 -13.32 15.16 -10.18
N PRO A 378 -13.25 16.29 -10.85
CA PRO A 378 -14.32 16.75 -11.71
C PRO A 378 -14.49 15.81 -12.91
N PRO A 379 -15.74 15.60 -13.40
CA PRO A 379 -15.97 14.87 -14.65
C PRO A 379 -15.19 15.51 -15.80
N THR A 380 -14.76 14.70 -16.77
CA THR A 380 -14.13 15.19 -18.00
C THR A 380 -15.06 16.18 -18.72
N GLY A 381 -14.61 17.42 -18.92
CA GLY A 381 -15.36 18.48 -19.56
C GLY A 381 -15.87 19.59 -18.64
N VAL A 382 -15.70 19.48 -17.33
CA VAL A 382 -15.91 20.57 -16.38
C VAL A 382 -14.58 21.26 -16.13
N THR A 383 -14.59 22.55 -16.22
CA THR A 383 -13.55 23.58 -16.14
C THR A 383 -12.17 23.15 -15.67
N PRO A 384 -11.09 23.43 -16.44
CA PRO A 384 -9.72 23.27 -15.96
C PRO A 384 -9.50 24.12 -14.71
N GLY A 385 -9.00 23.56 -13.63
CA GLY A 385 -8.65 24.32 -12.44
C GLY A 385 -9.27 23.83 -11.14
N PHE A 386 -9.94 22.67 -11.14
CA PHE A 386 -10.35 22.08 -9.86
C PHE A 386 -9.11 21.62 -9.09
N SER A 387 -8.62 22.48 -8.24
CA SER A 387 -7.76 22.12 -7.14
C SER A 387 -8.66 21.85 -5.94
N PRO A 388 -8.65 20.64 -5.35
CA PRO A 388 -9.63 20.23 -4.35
C PRO A 388 -9.71 21.09 -3.09
N ALA A 389 -8.78 21.97 -2.85
CA ALA A 389 -8.74 22.79 -1.64
C ALA A 389 -8.39 24.26 -1.87
N SER A 390 -7.89 24.66 -3.05
CA SER A 390 -7.29 25.98 -3.20
C SER A 390 -8.20 27.06 -3.77
N ASP A 391 -9.32 26.71 -4.40
CA ASP A 391 -10.15 27.68 -5.14
C ASP A 391 -11.53 27.99 -4.52
N ASN A 392 -11.80 27.46 -3.32
CA ASN A 392 -13.03 27.82 -2.63
C ASN A 392 -12.91 29.23 -2.04
N ALA A 393 -13.37 30.23 -2.79
CA ALA A 393 -13.28 31.64 -2.42
C ALA A 393 -13.91 31.98 -1.05
N VAL A 394 -14.81 31.12 -0.57
CA VAL A 394 -15.56 31.33 0.69
C VAL A 394 -14.69 31.02 1.92
N LEU A 395 -13.74 30.08 1.80
CA LEU A 395 -12.86 29.65 2.91
C LEU A 395 -11.42 30.14 2.75
N LYS A 396 -11.17 31.08 1.82
CA LYS A 396 -9.84 31.70 1.66
C LYS A 396 -9.45 32.50 2.90
N ASP A 397 -8.16 32.56 3.17
CA ASP A 397 -7.55 33.34 4.24
C ASP A 397 -7.98 32.98 5.67
N GLY A 398 -8.41 31.72 5.91
CA GLY A 398 -8.84 31.27 7.23
C GLY A 398 -10.23 31.76 7.64
N ALA A 399 -11.01 32.29 6.69
CA ALA A 399 -12.38 32.70 6.96
C ALA A 399 -13.28 31.53 7.37
N THR A 400 -14.14 31.76 8.34
CA THR A 400 -15.21 30.82 8.73
C THR A 400 -16.58 31.43 8.41
N PHE A 401 -17.60 30.59 8.27
CA PHE A 401 -18.98 31.05 8.14
C PHE A 401 -19.95 30.09 8.84
N GLU A 402 -21.10 30.62 9.20
CA GLU A 402 -22.16 29.88 9.89
C GLU A 402 -23.25 29.40 8.91
N VAL A 403 -23.68 28.15 9.09
CA VAL A 403 -24.78 27.56 8.34
C VAL A 403 -25.90 27.16 9.31
N PRO A 404 -27.17 27.56 9.07
CA PRO A 404 -28.30 27.13 9.89
C PRO A 404 -28.41 25.59 9.93
N TRP A 405 -28.75 25.04 11.07
CA TRP A 405 -28.94 23.58 11.23
C TRP A 405 -29.91 23.00 10.17
N SER A 406 -30.97 23.71 9.86
CA SER A 406 -31.93 23.26 8.85
C SER A 406 -31.34 23.05 7.45
N GLN A 407 -30.27 23.76 7.13
CA GLN A 407 -29.52 23.61 5.87
C GLN A 407 -28.50 22.51 5.99
N PHE A 408 -27.68 22.51 7.06
CA PHE A 408 -26.67 21.47 7.30
C PHE A 408 -27.31 20.07 7.34
N SER A 409 -28.45 19.94 8.04
CA SER A 409 -29.13 18.64 8.18
C SER A 409 -29.65 18.09 6.84
N ARG A 410 -30.11 18.93 5.91
CA ARG A 410 -30.47 18.49 4.54
C ARG A 410 -29.25 17.98 3.80
N THR A 411 -28.16 18.75 3.81
CA THR A 411 -26.91 18.35 3.18
C THR A 411 -26.38 17.03 3.76
N ALA A 412 -26.47 16.81 5.08
CA ALA A 412 -26.04 15.55 5.69
C ALA A 412 -26.84 14.33 5.20
N LEU A 413 -28.12 14.50 4.89
CA LEU A 413 -28.94 13.45 4.27
C LEU A 413 -28.53 13.22 2.80
N ASP A 414 -28.33 14.27 2.03
CA ASP A 414 -27.89 14.18 0.63
C ASP A 414 -26.52 13.49 0.52
N VAL A 415 -25.59 13.81 1.44
CA VAL A 415 -24.28 13.15 1.53
C VAL A 415 -24.43 11.68 1.93
N ALA A 416 -25.35 11.34 2.84
CA ALA A 416 -25.60 9.94 3.20
C ALA A 416 -26.10 9.12 2.00
N ASP A 417 -27.05 9.67 1.23
CA ASP A 417 -27.57 9.02 0.04
C ASP A 417 -26.49 8.88 -1.05
N PHE A 418 -25.62 9.87 -1.20
CA PHE A 418 -24.47 9.81 -2.11
C PHE A 418 -23.47 8.70 -1.69
N LEU A 419 -23.08 8.66 -0.41
CA LEU A 419 -22.17 7.64 0.13
C LEU A 419 -22.74 6.23 -0.04
N GLU A 420 -24.04 6.06 0.16
CA GLU A 420 -24.70 4.77 0.00
C GLU A 420 -24.68 4.31 -1.45
N LYS A 421 -24.95 5.23 -2.39
CA LYS A 421 -25.05 4.91 -3.81
C LYS A 421 -23.68 4.77 -4.47
N GLU A 422 -22.79 5.74 -4.30
CA GLU A 422 -21.55 5.84 -5.04
C GLU A 422 -20.37 5.18 -4.33
N LYS A 423 -20.47 4.89 -3.03
CA LYS A 423 -19.37 4.35 -2.20
C LYS A 423 -18.09 5.18 -2.30
N GLN A 424 -18.23 6.50 -2.37
CA GLN A 424 -17.21 7.47 -2.68
C GLN A 424 -17.39 8.75 -1.85
N ILE A 425 -16.30 9.40 -1.47
CA ILE A 425 -16.34 10.76 -0.90
C ILE A 425 -16.72 11.74 -2.01
N PRO A 426 -17.68 12.66 -1.78
CA PRO A 426 -18.05 13.66 -2.78
C PRO A 426 -16.86 14.57 -3.10
N ASN A 427 -16.80 15.06 -4.36
CA ASN A 427 -15.77 16.03 -4.77
C ASN A 427 -15.92 17.35 -4.02
N GLU A 428 -17.15 17.74 -3.77
CA GLU A 428 -17.56 18.96 -3.05
C GLU A 428 -18.83 18.65 -2.27
N VAL A 429 -19.02 19.33 -1.15
CA VAL A 429 -20.25 19.28 -0.34
C VAL A 429 -20.98 20.62 -0.45
N TRP A 430 -22.23 20.59 -0.90
CA TRP A 430 -23.03 21.78 -1.13
C TRP A 430 -23.88 22.14 0.09
N LEU A 431 -23.59 23.28 0.68
CA LEU A 431 -24.39 23.90 1.75
C LEU A 431 -25.23 25.01 1.16
N GLY A 432 -26.41 24.67 0.63
CA GLY A 432 -27.25 25.57 -0.16
C GLY A 432 -26.59 25.89 -1.51
N SER A 433 -26.20 27.14 -1.72
CA SER A 433 -25.49 27.59 -2.93
C SER A 433 -23.95 27.61 -2.76
N THR A 434 -23.44 27.22 -1.60
CA THR A 434 -22.02 27.29 -1.31
C THR A 434 -21.41 25.88 -1.33
N ALA A 435 -20.45 25.67 -2.23
CA ALA A 435 -19.65 24.45 -2.25
C ALA A 435 -18.47 24.58 -1.28
N ILE A 436 -18.21 23.53 -0.51
CA ILE A 436 -17.06 23.44 0.38
C ILE A 436 -16.28 22.14 0.13
N PRO A 437 -14.97 22.12 0.44
CA PRO A 437 -14.18 20.88 0.42
C PRO A 437 -14.74 19.83 1.38
N PRO A 438 -14.68 18.53 1.03
CA PRO A 438 -15.13 17.46 1.92
C PRO A 438 -14.36 17.42 3.24
N GLU A 439 -13.12 17.90 3.29
CA GLU A 439 -12.32 18.06 4.50
C GLU A 439 -12.99 19.03 5.49
N SER A 440 -13.40 20.20 5.02
CA SER A 440 -14.10 21.21 5.84
C SER A 440 -15.45 20.69 6.33
N TYR A 441 -16.15 19.93 5.49
CA TYR A 441 -17.39 19.27 5.91
C TYR A 441 -17.14 18.22 6.98
N LEU A 442 -16.07 17.40 6.87
CA LEU A 442 -15.73 16.39 7.87
C LEU A 442 -15.43 17.00 9.25
N VAL A 443 -14.71 18.12 9.28
CA VAL A 443 -14.45 18.85 10.54
C VAL A 443 -15.76 19.35 11.17
N ALA A 444 -16.61 19.99 10.38
CA ALA A 444 -17.93 20.45 10.84
C ALA A 444 -18.82 19.27 11.32
N LEU A 445 -18.80 18.17 10.57
CA LEU A 445 -19.51 16.93 10.90
C LEU A 445 -19.06 16.34 12.24
N ALA A 446 -17.75 16.36 12.53
CA ALA A 446 -17.20 15.91 13.80
C ALA A 446 -17.67 16.77 14.99
N HIS A 447 -17.67 18.09 14.83
CA HIS A 447 -18.20 19.00 15.84
C HIS A 447 -19.71 18.77 16.10
N VAL A 448 -20.49 18.60 15.03
CA VAL A 448 -21.92 18.26 15.13
C VAL A 448 -22.13 16.92 15.84
N THR A 449 -21.36 15.90 15.45
CA THR A 449 -21.43 14.57 16.08
C THR A 449 -21.14 14.65 17.56
N SER A 450 -20.06 15.31 17.97
CA SER A 450 -19.68 15.48 19.37
C SER A 450 -20.80 16.20 20.17
N ARG A 451 -21.40 17.22 19.58
CA ARG A 451 -22.51 17.94 20.23
C ARG A 451 -23.75 17.06 20.40
N LEU A 452 -24.14 16.32 19.36
CA LEU A 452 -25.31 15.43 19.40
C LEU A 452 -25.12 14.30 20.41
N LEU A 453 -23.91 13.76 20.54
CA LEU A 453 -23.60 12.71 21.51
C LEU A 453 -23.65 13.23 22.96
N VAL A 454 -23.22 14.47 23.23
CA VAL A 454 -23.17 15.05 24.59
C VAL A 454 -24.48 15.67 25.01
N LYS A 455 -25.14 16.44 24.10
CA LYS A 455 -26.32 17.26 24.48
C LYS A 455 -27.64 16.67 24.04
N ALA A 456 -27.63 15.68 23.14
CA ALA A 456 -28.80 15.09 22.48
C ALA A 456 -29.69 16.11 21.72
N GLU A 457 -29.18 17.31 21.49
CA GLU A 457 -29.87 18.42 20.83
C GLU A 457 -29.03 18.97 19.68
N PRO A 458 -29.63 19.21 18.50
CA PRO A 458 -28.93 19.82 17.39
C PRO A 458 -28.49 21.27 17.71
N PRO A 459 -27.40 21.76 17.07
CA PRO A 459 -27.04 23.17 17.16
C PRO A 459 -28.06 24.05 16.42
N GLU A 460 -28.11 25.35 16.73
CA GLU A 460 -28.87 26.32 15.92
C GLU A 460 -28.18 26.55 14.58
N SER A 461 -26.86 26.67 14.61
CA SER A 461 -25.99 26.81 13.43
C SER A 461 -24.74 25.95 13.56
N VAL A 462 -24.07 25.73 12.43
CA VAL A 462 -22.84 24.96 12.29
C VAL A 462 -21.77 25.85 11.67
N GLU A 463 -20.66 26.01 12.37
CA GLU A 463 -19.50 26.71 11.85
C GLU A 463 -18.77 25.84 10.84
N ILE A 464 -18.44 26.43 9.70
CA ILE A 464 -17.63 25.82 8.65
C ILE A 464 -16.28 26.54 8.62
N ALA A 465 -15.23 25.77 8.83
CA ALA A 465 -13.85 26.26 8.86
C ALA A 465 -13.01 25.59 7.76
N PRO A 466 -11.91 26.25 7.30
CA PRO A 466 -10.97 25.65 6.38
C PRO A 466 -10.35 24.37 6.94
N ALA A 467 -10.18 23.37 6.08
CA ALA A 467 -9.45 22.15 6.39
C ALA A 467 -8.77 21.62 5.13
N GLN A 468 -7.77 20.76 5.29
CA GLN A 468 -7.01 20.17 4.19
C GLN A 468 -6.72 18.68 4.44
N LEU A 469 -6.53 17.92 3.37
CA LEU A 469 -6.18 16.50 3.45
C LEU A 469 -4.68 16.34 3.72
N ALA A 470 -4.27 16.31 4.99
CA ALA A 470 -2.88 16.13 5.40
C ALA A 470 -2.29 14.77 4.98
N ALA A 471 -3.13 13.74 4.81
CA ALA A 471 -2.71 12.46 4.27
C ALA A 471 -2.17 12.56 2.83
N GLY A 472 -2.50 13.61 2.09
CA GLY A 472 -1.98 13.89 0.74
C GLY A 472 -0.45 14.02 0.67
N LYS A 473 0.23 14.33 1.79
CA LYS A 473 1.70 14.39 1.89
C LYS A 473 2.41 13.06 1.63
N TYR A 474 1.70 11.94 1.74
CA TYR A 474 2.21 10.61 1.47
C TYR A 474 2.14 10.21 0.00
N VAL A 475 1.60 11.07 -0.85
CA VAL A 475 1.58 10.93 -2.31
C VAL A 475 2.61 11.88 -2.89
N ALA A 476 3.51 11.35 -3.72
CA ALA A 476 4.57 12.11 -4.34
C ALA A 476 4.01 13.18 -5.31
N ASP A 477 4.79 14.24 -5.52
CA ASP A 477 4.55 15.15 -6.63
C ASP A 477 4.95 14.50 -7.95
N ASP A 478 4.30 14.89 -9.04
CA ASP A 478 4.68 14.44 -10.38
C ASP A 478 6.10 14.93 -10.71
N SER A 479 7.02 13.99 -10.89
CA SER A 479 8.42 14.28 -11.17
C SER A 479 9.01 13.24 -12.13
N PRO A 480 10.06 13.57 -12.89
CA PRO A 480 10.72 12.62 -13.79
C PRO A 480 11.19 11.33 -13.08
N ASP A 481 11.58 11.42 -11.81
CA ASP A 481 12.09 10.26 -11.07
C ASP A 481 11.02 9.18 -10.83
N LEU A 482 9.74 9.57 -10.78
CA LEU A 482 8.63 8.61 -10.67
C LEU A 482 8.44 7.77 -11.93
N TRP A 483 8.88 8.30 -13.07
CA TRP A 483 8.70 7.71 -14.39
C TRP A 483 10.03 7.30 -15.02
N GLY A 484 10.99 6.90 -14.17
CA GLY A 484 12.36 6.56 -14.58
C GLY A 484 12.51 5.22 -15.31
N TRP A 485 11.44 4.49 -15.55
CA TRP A 485 11.52 3.24 -16.30
C TRP A 485 11.92 3.49 -17.75
N VAL A 486 12.95 2.78 -18.21
CA VAL A 486 13.62 3.02 -19.50
C VAL A 486 12.68 2.97 -20.72
N ILE A 487 11.55 2.29 -20.61
CA ILE A 487 10.61 2.17 -21.72
C ILE A 487 9.74 3.41 -21.93
N PHE A 488 9.53 4.24 -20.93
CA PHE A 488 8.70 5.44 -21.11
C PHE A 488 9.25 6.34 -22.23
N PRO A 489 8.36 6.99 -23.01
CA PRO A 489 8.78 8.04 -23.93
C PRO A 489 9.56 9.14 -23.21
N PRO A 490 10.58 9.75 -23.85
CA PRO A 490 11.30 10.85 -23.23
C PRO A 490 10.37 11.98 -22.81
N GLY A 491 10.50 12.44 -21.55
CA GLY A 491 9.68 13.52 -21.00
C GLY A 491 8.27 13.09 -20.60
N PHE A 492 8.01 11.81 -20.41
CA PHE A 492 6.72 11.33 -19.90
C PHE A 492 6.43 11.90 -18.52
N HIS A 493 5.23 12.47 -18.35
CA HIS A 493 4.70 13.03 -17.14
C HIS A 493 3.20 12.73 -17.01
N ALA A 494 2.69 12.59 -15.79
CA ALA A 494 1.30 12.26 -15.53
C ALA A 494 0.69 13.07 -14.36
N PRO A 495 0.68 14.42 -14.42
CA PRO A 495 0.24 15.27 -13.31
C PRO A 495 -1.23 15.04 -12.92
N LYS A 496 -2.12 14.76 -13.89
CA LYS A 496 -3.52 14.45 -13.61
C LYS A 496 -3.65 13.13 -12.83
N LEU A 497 -2.89 12.13 -13.21
CA LEU A 497 -2.84 10.84 -12.52
C LEU A 497 -2.36 11.01 -11.07
N MET A 498 -1.29 11.79 -10.83
CA MET A 498 -0.80 12.10 -9.48
C MET A 498 -1.79 12.96 -8.69
N GLY A 499 -2.54 13.84 -9.35
CA GLY A 499 -3.66 14.57 -8.75
C GLY A 499 -4.77 13.63 -8.26
N LEU A 500 -5.18 12.66 -9.09
CA LEU A 500 -6.15 11.61 -8.69
C LEU A 500 -5.58 10.73 -7.55
N ALA A 501 -4.29 10.40 -7.60
CA ALA A 501 -3.63 9.67 -6.53
C ALA A 501 -3.74 10.40 -5.18
N ARG A 502 -3.55 11.73 -5.19
CA ARG A 502 -3.68 12.55 -3.98
C ARG A 502 -5.10 12.57 -3.43
N LEU A 503 -6.11 12.61 -4.29
CA LEU A 503 -7.50 12.47 -3.88
C LEU A 503 -7.78 11.10 -3.24
N GLN A 504 -7.11 10.03 -3.69
CA GLN A 504 -7.28 8.73 -3.07
C GLN A 504 -6.55 8.58 -1.72
N ALA A 505 -5.75 9.56 -1.28
CA ALA A 505 -5.18 9.59 0.07
C ALA A 505 -6.26 9.64 1.18
N TRP A 506 -7.51 9.94 0.85
CA TRP A 506 -8.66 9.72 1.74
C TRP A 506 -8.79 8.27 2.23
N THR A 507 -8.27 7.30 1.48
CA THR A 507 -8.31 5.87 1.81
C THR A 507 -7.03 5.38 2.49
N LEU A 508 -6.01 6.27 2.60
CA LEU A 508 -4.70 5.90 3.14
C LEU A 508 -4.77 5.69 4.66
N LYS A 509 -4.21 4.60 5.12
CA LYS A 509 -3.97 4.32 6.54
C LYS A 509 -2.87 3.27 6.73
N PRO A 510 -2.10 3.29 7.83
CA PRO A 510 -1.11 2.26 8.11
C PRO A 510 -1.76 0.88 8.29
N ALA A 511 -1.14 -0.14 7.72
CA ALA A 511 -1.48 -1.53 8.02
C ALA A 511 -0.73 -1.97 9.28
N ARG A 512 -1.45 -2.53 10.25
CA ARG A 512 -0.88 -3.02 11.51
C ARG A 512 -0.68 -4.54 11.46
N LEU A 513 0.52 -4.96 11.78
CA LEU A 513 0.81 -6.39 11.94
C LEU A 513 0.05 -6.92 13.16
N GLN A 514 -0.76 -7.93 12.94
CA GLN A 514 -1.53 -8.54 14.02
C GLN A 514 -0.65 -9.55 14.77
N ALA A 515 -0.47 -9.36 16.07
CA ALA A 515 0.19 -10.36 16.89
C ALA A 515 -0.60 -11.67 16.81
N ARG A 516 0.04 -12.77 16.40
CA ARG A 516 -0.58 -14.10 16.56
C ARG A 516 -0.82 -14.35 18.05
N ARG A 517 -2.07 -14.50 18.45
CA ARG A 517 -2.47 -14.88 19.80
C ARG A 517 -2.12 -16.34 20.06
#